data_acbf7e7875e0fddb392888c9c040e841
#
_entry.id   acbf7e7875e0fddb392888c9c040e841
#
_cell.length_a   1.000
_cell.length_b   1.000
_cell.length_c   1.000
_cell.angle_alpha   90.00
_cell.angle_beta   90.00
_cell.angle_gamma   90.00
#
_symmetry.space_group_name_H-M   'P 1'
#
loop_
_entity.id
_entity.type
_entity.pdbx_description
1 polymer ?
#
loop_
_entity_poly.entity_id
_entity_poly.type
_entity_poly.pdbx_seq_one_letter_code
_entity_poly.pdbx_strand_id
1 'polypeptide(L)' 'MNKAELIARLLMVLIGFSLAMLGLIYAIHTQDVYLGILIAVGGVASMLGGLPS' A
#
# COMPACT_ATOMS: atom_id res chain seq x y z
N MET A 1 -4.14 9.04 21.33
CA MET A 1 -3.41 8.00 20.56
C MET A 1 -2.04 7.81 21.20
N ASN A 2 -1.69 6.58 21.60
CA ASN A 2 -0.36 6.38 22.19
C ASN A 2 0.70 6.18 21.09
N LYS A 3 1.98 6.17 21.51
CA LYS A 3 3.08 6.09 20.56
C LYS A 3 3.08 4.80 19.75
N ALA A 4 2.71 3.68 20.37
CA ALA A 4 2.68 2.39 19.70
C ALA A 4 1.64 2.36 18.57
N GLU A 5 0.46 2.92 18.81
CA GLU A 5 -0.57 3.02 17.80
C GLU A 5 -0.13 3.89 16.63
N LEU A 6 0.49 5.02 16.93
CA LEU A 6 0.96 5.93 15.90
C LEU A 6 2.01 5.26 15.00
N ILE A 7 2.94 4.56 15.61
CA ILE A 7 3.99 3.86 14.88
C ILE A 7 3.38 2.75 14.00
N ALA A 8 2.42 2.00 14.54
CA ALA A 8 1.77 0.94 13.77
C ALA A 8 1.04 1.49 12.54
N ARG A 9 0.31 2.60 12.71
CA ARG A 9 -0.39 3.24 11.60
C ARG A 9 0.58 3.77 10.55
N LEU A 10 1.67 4.38 11.01
CA LEU A 10 2.70 4.88 10.09
C LEU A 10 3.32 3.76 9.27
N LEU A 11 3.61 2.62 9.91
CA LEU A 11 4.14 1.46 9.23
C LEU A 11 3.16 0.91 8.19
N MET A 12 1.87 0.88 8.51
CA MET A 12 0.86 0.42 7.56
C MET A 12 0.81 1.31 6.33
N VAL A 13 0.89 2.62 6.51
CA VAL A 13 0.89 3.56 5.39
C VAL A 13 2.13 3.36 4.53
N LEU A 14 3.29 3.21 5.15
CA LEU A 14 4.54 2.99 4.42
C LEU A 14 4.51 1.68 3.63
N ILE A 15 4.04 0.60 4.24
CA ILE A 15 3.92 -0.70 3.57
C ILE A 15 2.94 -0.60 2.40
N GLY A 16 1.80 0.05 2.61
CA GLY A 16 0.80 0.23 1.56
C GLY A 16 1.34 1.03 0.39
N PHE A 17 2.07 2.11 0.67
CA PHE A 17 2.69 2.92 -0.37
C PHE A 17 3.70 2.11 -1.16
N SER A 18 4.56 1.35 -0.47
CA SER A 18 5.56 0.50 -1.11
C SER A 18 4.92 -0.55 -2.00
N LEU A 19 3.85 -1.19 -1.52
CA LEU A 19 3.13 -2.19 -2.30
C LEU A 19 2.51 -1.58 -3.54
N ALA A 20 1.91 -0.39 -3.43
CA ALA A 20 1.30 0.28 -4.56
C ALA A 20 2.34 0.61 -5.63
N MET A 21 3.50 1.13 -5.22
CA MET A 21 4.59 1.44 -6.15
C MET A 21 5.13 0.19 -6.83
N LEU A 22 5.34 -0.87 -6.05
CA LEU A 22 5.81 -2.13 -6.61
C LEU A 22 4.82 -2.71 -7.61
N GLY A 23 3.52 -2.62 -7.30
CA GLY A 23 2.48 -3.09 -8.19
C GLY A 23 2.49 -2.34 -9.52
N LEU A 24 2.65 -1.02 -9.48
CA LEU A 24 2.73 -0.21 -10.69
C LEU A 24 3.93 -0.59 -11.54
N ILE A 25 5.09 -0.71 -10.91
CA ILE A 25 6.33 -1.08 -11.61
C ILE A 25 6.18 -2.46 -12.24
N TYR A 26 5.63 -3.40 -11.49
CA TYR A 26 5.42 -4.77 -11.97
C TYR A 26 4.50 -4.77 -13.19
N ALA A 27 3.41 -4.02 -13.13
CA ALA A 27 2.45 -3.94 -14.24
C ALA A 27 3.11 -3.41 -15.51
N ILE A 28 3.99 -2.43 -15.39
CA ILE A 28 4.67 -1.84 -16.53
C ILE A 28 5.67 -2.83 -17.13
N HIS A 29 6.44 -3.51 -16.28
CA HIS A 29 7.51 -4.40 -16.75
C HIS A 29 7.00 -5.71 -17.34
N THR A 30 5.96 -6.31 -16.74
CA THR A 30 5.45 -7.60 -17.17
C THR A 30 4.27 -7.48 -18.11
N GLN A 31 3.74 -6.28 -18.30
CA GLN A 31 2.51 -6.03 -19.06
C GLN A 31 1.29 -6.77 -18.48
N ASP A 32 1.40 -7.26 -17.26
CA ASP A 32 0.30 -7.89 -16.55
C ASP A 32 -0.45 -6.82 -15.77
N VAL A 33 -1.26 -6.05 -16.48
CA VAL A 33 -2.00 -4.93 -15.93
C VAL A 33 -2.95 -5.38 -14.82
N TYR A 34 -3.54 -6.56 -15.00
CA TYR A 34 -4.52 -7.06 -14.05
C TYR A 34 -3.91 -7.31 -12.67
N LEU A 35 -2.78 -8.01 -12.65
CA LEU A 35 -2.08 -8.30 -11.39
C LEU A 35 -1.54 -7.03 -10.76
N GLY A 36 -0.99 -6.12 -11.56
CA GLY A 36 -0.50 -4.84 -11.09
C GLY A 36 -1.59 -4.00 -10.44
N ILE A 37 -2.78 -3.97 -11.04
CA ILE A 37 -3.92 -3.24 -10.48
C ILE A 37 -4.34 -3.86 -9.14
N LEU A 38 -4.37 -5.18 -9.05
CA LEU A 38 -4.71 -5.87 -7.80
C LEU A 38 -3.76 -5.50 -6.68
N ILE A 39 -2.46 -5.50 -6.94
CA ILE A 39 -1.44 -5.14 -5.95
C ILE A 39 -1.56 -3.67 -5.57
N ALA A 40 -1.78 -2.79 -6.54
CA ALA A 40 -1.93 -1.37 -6.29
C ALA A 40 -3.15 -1.07 -5.43
N VAL A 41 -4.28 -1.72 -5.71
CA VAL A 41 -5.51 -1.57 -4.92
C VAL A 41 -5.28 -2.07 -3.50
N GLY A 42 -4.59 -3.21 -3.35
CA GLY A 42 -4.24 -3.72 -2.02
C GLY A 42 -3.37 -2.74 -1.23
N GLY A 43 -2.39 -2.13 -1.89
CA GLY A 43 -1.54 -1.13 -1.26
C GLY A 43 -2.32 0.11 -0.83
N VAL A 44 -3.20 0.61 -1.68
CA VAL A 44 -4.03 1.77 -1.35
C VAL A 44 -4.99 1.44 -0.21
N ALA A 45 -5.57 0.25 -0.21
CA ALA A 45 -6.45 -0.19 0.86
C ALA A 45 -5.70 -0.24 2.21
N SER A 46 -4.46 -0.73 2.20
CA SER A 46 -3.63 -0.76 3.40
C SER A 46 -3.32 0.65 3.90
N MET A 47 -3.04 1.58 2.99
CA MET A 47 -2.82 2.98 3.36
C MET A 47 -4.04 3.58 4.04
N LEU A 48 -5.22 3.36 3.47
CA LEU A 48 -6.47 3.87 4.04
C LEU A 48 -6.74 3.26 5.42
N GLY A 49 -6.42 1.97 5.59
CA GLY A 49 -6.55 1.31 6.88
C GLY A 49 -5.62 1.86 7.94
N GLY A 50 -4.49 2.43 7.56
CA GLY A 50 -3.54 3.04 8.48
C GLY A 50 -3.85 4.48 8.84
N LEU A 51 -4.74 5.14 8.10
CA LEU A 51 -5.09 6.53 8.37
C LEU A 51 -6.08 6.62 9.53
N PRO A 52 -5.93 7.63 10.40
CA PRO A 52 -6.92 7.86 11.46
C PRO A 52 -8.23 8.35 10.84
N SER A 53 -9.30 7.74 11.27
CA SER A 53 -10.64 8.10 10.79
C SER A 53 -11.45 8.87 11.83
#